data_61e06c8818ac1bc1947f7d73c3c2748c
#
_entry.id   61e06c8818ac1bc1947f7d73c3c2748c
#
_cell.length_a   1.000
_cell.length_b   1.000
_cell.length_c   1.000
_cell.angle_alpha   90.00
_cell.angle_beta   90.00
_cell.angle_gamma   90.00
#
_symmetry.space_group_name_H-M   'P 1'
#
loop_
_entity.id
_entity.type
_entity.pdbx_description
1 polymer ?
#
loop_
_entity_poly.entity_id
_entity_poly.type
_entity_poly.pdbx_seq_one_letter_code
_entity_poly.pdbx_strand_id
1 'polypeptide(L)'
;MMFRKIYPFSAIVGQENLKLALLLNAVNPKIGGILIRGEKGTAKSTAVRALAALLPEIRVVEGCPCFCDPDDESKMCERCRKKAPDYKIQRRKIRVVTLPLNATEDRVAGGIDFSLAVREGKRSVLPGLLAEANRSILYVDEVNLLDDHIVDIILDAAASGENRIEREGISFKHPASFILAGTMNPEEGELRPQLLDRFGLCVDVAGETDTEQRIELMERRESFDLDFKGFMKRFKKENHQVKEQIAAARECLRGVRCPKHLRTFISELCTKNLVAGHRADLVMEQTARAYAALELRFEVTMDDIAKVAPFVLAHRTRDAQPPPPQDQSEEKPSEDMNEDTNENEQDQP
;
A
#
# COMPACT_ATOMS: atom_id res chain seq x y z
N MET A 1 1.36 1.33 30.98
CA MET A 1 1.13 0.94 29.57
C MET A 1 1.17 -0.57 29.48
N MET A 2 0.04 -1.22 29.29
CA MET A 2 -0.02 -2.68 29.15
C MET A 2 0.63 -3.05 27.82
N PHE A 3 1.76 -3.74 27.82
CA PHE A 3 2.40 -4.24 26.60
C PHE A 3 1.44 -5.20 25.91
N ARG A 4 0.91 -4.82 24.75
CA ARG A 4 0.05 -5.69 23.97
C ARG A 4 0.87 -6.92 23.55
N LYS A 5 0.44 -8.12 23.98
CA LYS A 5 1.08 -9.37 23.59
C LYS A 5 0.94 -9.53 22.07
N ILE A 6 2.05 -9.63 21.33
CA ILE A 6 2.06 -9.80 19.87
C ILE A 6 2.33 -11.28 19.59
N TYR A 7 1.49 -11.88 18.75
CA TYR A 7 1.62 -13.26 18.32
C TYR A 7 2.83 -13.42 17.38
N PRO A 8 3.68 -14.45 17.50
CA PRO A 8 4.82 -14.65 16.61
C PRO A 8 4.37 -14.89 15.16
N PHE A 9 5.04 -14.30 14.19
CA PHE A 9 4.70 -14.44 12.78
C PHE A 9 4.84 -15.89 12.27
N SER A 10 5.92 -16.57 12.68
CA SER A 10 6.16 -17.99 12.36
C SER A 10 5.19 -18.95 13.03
N ALA A 11 4.47 -18.50 14.09
CA ALA A 11 3.47 -19.32 14.75
C ALA A 11 2.08 -19.27 14.10
N ILE A 12 1.88 -18.41 13.08
CA ILE A 12 0.61 -18.35 12.33
C ILE A 12 0.46 -19.65 11.54
N VAL A 13 -0.62 -20.38 11.80
CA VAL A 13 -0.94 -21.64 11.10
C VAL A 13 -1.54 -21.30 9.74
N GLY A 14 -1.15 -22.05 8.70
CA GLY A 14 -1.65 -21.85 7.35
C GLY A 14 -1.33 -20.46 6.80
N GLN A 15 -2.24 -19.92 5.98
CA GLN A 15 -2.20 -18.55 5.44
C GLN A 15 -0.89 -18.22 4.69
N GLU A 16 -0.33 -19.20 3.96
CA GLU A 16 0.99 -19.05 3.31
C GLU A 16 1.00 -17.91 2.29
N ASN A 17 -0.09 -17.74 1.53
CA ASN A 17 -0.23 -16.65 0.56
C ASN A 17 -0.25 -15.27 1.25
N LEU A 18 -0.96 -15.14 2.38
CA LEU A 18 -0.96 -13.91 3.16
C LEU A 18 0.43 -13.61 3.71
N LYS A 19 1.09 -14.61 4.30
CA LYS A 19 2.46 -14.46 4.83
C LYS A 19 3.42 -14.01 3.72
N LEU A 20 3.38 -14.68 2.56
CA LEU A 20 4.23 -14.34 1.43
C LEU A 20 3.98 -12.91 0.93
N ALA A 21 2.73 -12.54 0.68
CA ALA A 21 2.40 -11.21 0.20
C ALA A 21 2.81 -10.09 1.19
N LEU A 22 2.69 -10.34 2.49
CA LEU A 22 3.17 -9.45 3.54
C LEU A 22 4.70 -9.32 3.52
N LEU A 23 5.43 -10.43 3.35
CA LEU A 23 6.89 -10.42 3.23
C LEU A 23 7.36 -9.68 1.99
N LEU A 24 6.70 -9.87 0.83
CA LEU A 24 7.01 -9.16 -0.41
C LEU A 24 6.87 -7.63 -0.25
N ASN A 25 5.79 -7.17 0.38
CA ASN A 25 5.61 -5.75 0.70
C ASN A 25 6.63 -5.25 1.73
N ALA A 26 7.04 -6.11 2.69
CA ALA A 26 8.08 -5.76 3.65
C ALA A 26 9.44 -5.62 3.01
N VAL A 27 9.77 -6.44 2.00
CA VAL A 27 11.01 -6.36 1.21
C VAL A 27 10.98 -5.15 0.28
N ASN A 28 9.89 -4.94 -0.44
CA ASN A 28 9.74 -3.86 -1.41
C ASN A 28 8.46 -3.04 -1.19
N PRO A 29 8.49 -1.97 -0.40
CA PRO A 29 7.32 -1.10 -0.20
C PRO A 29 6.80 -0.43 -1.48
N LYS A 30 7.60 -0.36 -2.56
CA LYS A 30 7.19 0.20 -3.86
C LYS A 30 6.14 -0.65 -4.59
N ILE A 31 5.85 -1.85 -4.11
CA ILE A 31 4.73 -2.67 -4.60
C ILE A 31 3.39 -1.94 -4.45
N GLY A 32 3.25 -1.06 -3.44
CA GLY A 32 2.06 -0.23 -3.28
C GLY A 32 1.01 -0.80 -2.33
N GLY A 33 1.44 -1.68 -1.40
CA GLY A 33 0.57 -2.21 -0.35
C GLY A 33 -0.17 -3.50 -0.71
N ILE A 34 -0.93 -3.99 0.26
CA ILE A 34 -1.69 -5.24 0.17
C ILE A 34 -3.14 -5.02 0.60
N LEU A 35 -4.08 -5.53 -0.18
CA LEU A 35 -5.48 -5.71 0.19
C LEU A 35 -5.68 -7.16 0.62
N ILE A 36 -6.22 -7.37 1.83
CA ILE A 36 -6.48 -8.68 2.40
C ILE A 36 -7.99 -8.87 2.45
N ARG A 37 -8.54 -9.63 1.51
CA ARG A 37 -9.97 -9.94 1.45
C ARG A 37 -10.26 -11.21 2.25
N GLY A 38 -11.35 -11.24 2.99
CA GLY A 38 -11.81 -12.44 3.68
C GLY A 38 -12.63 -12.14 4.93
N GLU A 39 -13.22 -13.19 5.46
CA GLU A 39 -14.13 -13.15 6.61
C GLU A 39 -13.46 -12.69 7.91
N LYS A 40 -14.28 -12.23 8.87
CA LYS A 40 -13.80 -11.90 10.22
C LYS A 40 -13.22 -13.14 10.91
N GLY A 41 -12.22 -12.94 11.74
CA GLY A 41 -11.60 -14.04 12.52
C GLY A 41 -10.44 -14.77 11.84
N THR A 42 -10.11 -14.48 10.57
CA THR A 42 -9.05 -15.15 9.80
C THR A 42 -7.62 -14.64 10.07
N ALA A 43 -7.36 -14.07 11.24
CA ALA A 43 -6.07 -13.60 11.74
C ALA A 43 -5.38 -12.48 10.89
N LYS A 44 -6.11 -11.76 10.01
CA LYS A 44 -5.57 -10.68 9.16
C LYS A 44 -4.76 -9.64 9.94
N SER A 45 -5.39 -9.02 10.94
CA SER A 45 -4.74 -7.99 11.78
C SER A 45 -3.61 -8.57 12.65
N THR A 46 -3.71 -9.83 13.04
CA THR A 46 -2.66 -10.54 13.79
C THR A 46 -1.40 -10.71 12.94
N ALA A 47 -1.55 -11.11 11.66
CA ALA A 47 -0.44 -11.28 10.73
C ALA A 47 0.31 -9.96 10.46
N VAL A 48 -0.43 -8.86 10.23
CA VAL A 48 0.17 -7.54 10.02
C VAL A 48 0.93 -7.05 11.26
N ARG A 49 0.38 -7.24 12.46
CA ARG A 49 1.06 -6.87 13.72
C ARG A 49 2.27 -7.75 14.00
N ALA A 50 2.19 -9.03 13.68
CA ALA A 50 3.29 -9.98 13.82
C ALA A 50 4.44 -9.61 12.87
N LEU A 51 4.13 -9.26 11.60
CA LEU A 51 5.13 -8.75 10.66
C LEU A 51 5.84 -7.50 11.19
N ALA A 52 5.10 -6.51 11.72
CA ALA A 52 5.70 -5.30 12.27
C ALA A 52 6.72 -5.58 13.38
N ALA A 53 6.48 -6.61 14.20
CA ALA A 53 7.38 -7.02 15.25
C ALA A 53 8.67 -7.70 14.73
N LEU A 54 8.64 -8.27 13.52
CA LEU A 54 9.81 -8.86 12.86
C LEU A 54 10.72 -7.81 12.22
N LEU A 55 10.14 -6.70 11.75
CA LEU A 55 10.91 -5.71 11.00
C LEU A 55 12.01 -5.08 11.87
N PRO A 56 13.20 -4.80 11.29
CA PRO A 56 14.31 -4.22 12.03
C PRO A 56 13.97 -2.82 12.54
N GLU A 57 14.62 -2.42 13.64
CA GLU A 57 14.54 -1.04 14.10
C GLU A 57 15.10 -0.08 13.05
N ILE A 58 14.48 1.07 12.91
CA ILE A 58 14.90 2.13 12.00
C ILE A 58 15.55 3.29 12.75
N ARG A 59 16.51 3.96 12.11
CA ARG A 59 17.08 5.22 12.58
C ARG A 59 16.15 6.36 12.19
N VAL A 60 15.85 7.25 13.10
CA VAL A 60 14.97 8.41 12.87
C VAL A 60 15.55 9.66 13.55
N VAL A 61 15.21 10.82 13.01
CA VAL A 61 15.52 12.10 13.65
C VAL A 61 14.71 12.25 14.94
N GLU A 62 15.38 12.49 16.06
CA GLU A 62 14.75 12.62 17.37
C GLU A 62 13.79 13.84 17.40
N GLY A 63 12.60 13.64 17.96
CA GLY A 63 11.57 14.70 18.06
C GLY A 63 10.97 15.13 16.71
N CYS A 64 11.25 14.40 15.62
CA CYS A 64 10.58 14.63 14.35
C CYS A 64 9.23 13.89 14.31
N PRO A 65 8.10 14.60 14.11
CA PRO A 65 6.80 13.97 14.04
C PRO A 65 6.62 13.09 12.78
N CYS A 66 7.39 13.34 11.72
CA CYS A 66 7.37 12.55 10.50
C CYS A 66 8.41 11.41 10.49
N PHE A 67 9.13 11.19 11.58
CA PHE A 67 10.15 10.12 11.72
C PHE A 67 11.12 10.04 10.53
N CYS A 68 11.61 11.19 10.09
CA CYS A 68 12.49 11.32 8.94
C CYS A 68 13.73 10.43 9.05
N ASP A 69 14.21 9.97 7.89
CA ASP A 69 15.45 9.22 7.77
C ASP A 69 16.65 10.17 7.92
N PRO A 70 17.53 9.97 8.91
CA PRO A 70 18.74 10.78 9.01
C PRO A 70 19.74 10.52 7.90
N ASP A 71 19.63 9.41 7.18
CA ASP A 71 20.57 8.97 6.14
C ASP A 71 20.11 9.36 4.73
N ASP A 72 18.90 9.96 4.57
CA ASP A 72 18.34 10.37 3.27
C ASP A 72 17.70 11.75 3.35
N GLU A 73 18.48 12.79 3.11
CA GLU A 73 18.02 14.19 3.15
C GLU A 73 16.91 14.47 2.14
N SER A 74 16.86 13.75 1.02
CA SER A 74 15.84 13.92 -0.01
C SER A 74 14.43 13.59 0.50
N LYS A 75 14.36 12.69 1.51
CA LYS A 75 13.12 12.23 2.15
C LYS A 75 12.89 12.85 3.53
N MET A 76 13.49 13.99 3.81
CA MET A 76 13.24 14.72 5.05
C MET A 76 12.09 15.72 4.89
N CYS A 77 11.31 15.90 5.97
CA CYS A 77 10.39 17.02 6.07
C CYS A 77 11.17 18.34 6.15
N GLU A 78 10.52 19.44 5.81
CA GLU A 78 11.14 20.76 5.77
C GLU A 78 11.80 21.16 7.10
N ARG A 79 11.18 20.80 8.24
CA ARG A 79 11.73 21.06 9.58
C ARG A 79 13.07 20.36 9.82
N CYS A 80 13.20 19.09 9.40
CA CYS A 80 14.45 18.34 9.56
C CYS A 80 15.52 18.85 8.60
N ARG A 81 15.15 19.16 7.36
CA ARG A 81 16.05 19.70 6.35
C ARG A 81 16.67 21.03 6.78
N LYS A 82 15.87 21.93 7.41
CA LYS A 82 16.37 23.20 7.96
C LYS A 82 17.29 23.03 9.17
N LYS A 83 17.26 21.88 9.86
CA LYS A 83 18.10 21.57 11.03
C LYS A 83 19.32 20.70 10.72
N ALA A 84 19.47 20.25 9.49
CA ALA A 84 20.60 19.41 9.10
C ALA A 84 21.91 20.19 9.17
N PRO A 85 23.00 19.59 9.67
CA PRO A 85 23.13 18.25 10.26
C PRO A 85 22.88 18.18 11.79
N ASP A 86 22.48 19.25 12.46
CA ASP A 86 22.43 19.38 13.92
C ASP A 86 21.18 18.73 14.54
N TYR A 87 20.89 17.48 14.22
CA TYR A 87 19.81 16.72 14.86
C TYR A 87 20.33 15.46 15.55
N LYS A 88 19.70 15.10 16.66
CA LYS A 88 19.97 13.84 17.34
C LYS A 88 19.25 12.70 16.63
N ILE A 89 19.86 11.52 16.67
CA ILE A 89 19.35 10.31 16.05
C ILE A 89 18.91 9.34 17.14
N GLN A 90 17.73 8.74 16.97
CA GLN A 90 17.23 7.67 17.83
C GLN A 90 16.86 6.43 17.02
N ARG A 91 16.90 5.26 17.66
CA ARG A 91 16.36 4.02 17.10
C ARG A 91 14.90 3.86 17.49
N ARG A 92 14.07 3.46 16.54
CA ARG A 92 12.64 3.24 16.73
C ARG A 92 12.24 1.88 16.16
N LYS A 93 11.40 1.15 16.92
CA LYS A 93 10.71 -0.04 16.38
C LYS A 93 9.66 0.39 15.38
N ILE A 94 9.52 -0.41 14.32
CA ILE A 94 8.42 -0.24 13.37
C ILE A 94 7.10 -0.51 14.08
N ARG A 95 6.10 0.35 13.85
CA ARG A 95 4.78 0.27 14.48
C ARG A 95 3.71 -0.02 13.44
N VAL A 96 2.58 -0.51 13.91
CA VAL A 96 1.34 -0.53 13.13
C VAL A 96 0.52 0.67 13.56
N VAL A 97 0.38 1.63 12.67
CA VAL A 97 -0.53 2.77 12.82
C VAL A 97 -1.87 2.31 12.27
N THR A 98 -2.87 2.25 13.13
CA THR A 98 -4.22 1.82 12.74
C THR A 98 -5.07 3.03 12.44
N LEU A 99 -5.69 3.05 11.27
CA LEU A 99 -6.64 4.07 10.87
C LEU A 99 -8.02 3.75 11.46
N PRO A 100 -8.66 4.68 12.21
CA PRO A 100 -10.06 4.51 12.62
C PRO A 100 -11.01 4.68 11.45
N LEU A 101 -12.14 3.96 11.44
CA LEU A 101 -13.16 4.06 10.38
C LEU A 101 -13.77 5.47 10.24
N ASN A 102 -13.87 6.19 11.35
CA ASN A 102 -14.39 7.57 11.38
C ASN A 102 -13.29 8.63 11.33
N ALA A 103 -12.15 8.33 10.71
CA ALA A 103 -11.06 9.28 10.59
C ALA A 103 -11.44 10.40 9.62
N THR A 104 -11.25 11.65 10.07
CA THR A 104 -11.40 12.82 9.23
C THR A 104 -10.13 13.04 8.39
N GLU A 105 -10.24 13.79 7.29
CA GLU A 105 -9.12 14.15 6.44
C GLU A 105 -7.97 14.79 7.24
N ASP A 106 -8.28 15.74 8.15
CA ASP A 106 -7.29 16.40 9.02
C ASP A 106 -6.54 15.40 9.90
N ARG A 107 -7.23 14.37 10.37
CA ARG A 107 -6.59 13.32 11.18
C ARG A 107 -5.69 12.42 10.33
N VAL A 108 -6.05 12.18 9.09
CA VAL A 108 -5.29 11.33 8.16
C VAL A 108 -4.10 12.07 7.57
N ALA A 109 -4.36 13.10 6.80
CA ALA A 109 -3.34 13.88 6.11
C ALA A 109 -2.60 14.83 7.04
N GLY A 110 -3.29 15.37 8.03
CA GLY A 110 -2.84 16.45 8.89
C GLY A 110 -3.57 17.76 8.61
N GLY A 111 -3.50 18.69 9.52
CA GLY A 111 -4.22 19.96 9.46
C GLY A 111 -3.37 21.16 9.87
N ILE A 112 -4.00 22.30 9.92
CA ILE A 112 -3.37 23.55 10.39
C ILE A 112 -3.56 23.65 11.90
N ASP A 113 -2.50 24.01 12.61
CA ASP A 113 -2.58 24.34 14.04
C ASP A 113 -3.14 25.75 14.23
N PHE A 114 -4.47 25.84 14.26
CA PHE A 114 -5.17 27.12 14.49
C PHE A 114 -4.83 27.72 15.84
N SER A 115 -4.49 26.92 16.84
CA SER A 115 -4.16 27.43 18.19
C SER A 115 -2.87 28.24 18.18
N LEU A 116 -1.86 27.77 17.44
CA LEU A 116 -0.60 28.50 17.24
C LEU A 116 -0.76 29.68 16.30
N ALA A 117 -1.58 29.55 15.27
CA ALA A 117 -1.85 30.61 14.33
C ALA A 117 -2.52 31.82 15.03
N VAL A 118 -3.48 31.59 15.93
CA VAL A 118 -4.19 32.64 16.68
C VAL A 118 -3.31 33.24 17.79
N ARG A 119 -2.52 32.43 18.50
CA ARG A 119 -1.72 32.92 19.65
C ARG A 119 -0.43 33.62 19.24
N GLU A 120 0.24 33.13 18.21
CA GLU A 120 1.59 33.57 17.85
C GLU A 120 1.70 34.15 16.44
N GLY A 121 0.60 34.19 15.68
CA GLY A 121 0.63 34.58 14.27
C GLY A 121 1.44 33.66 13.38
N LYS A 122 1.87 32.50 13.92
CA LYS A 122 2.69 31.52 13.21
C LYS A 122 1.84 30.38 12.67
N ARG A 123 1.89 30.18 11.38
CA ARG A 123 1.25 29.05 10.71
C ARG A 123 2.08 27.79 10.97
N SER A 124 1.51 26.82 11.67
CA SER A 124 2.10 25.51 11.96
C SER A 124 1.17 24.41 11.46
N VAL A 125 1.75 23.31 11.02
CA VAL A 125 1.01 22.15 10.57
C VAL A 125 1.04 21.07 11.64
N LEU A 126 -0.12 20.50 11.95
CA LEU A 126 -0.29 19.32 12.77
C LEU A 126 -0.14 18.09 11.89
N PRO A 127 0.88 17.25 12.11
CA PRO A 127 1.05 16.03 11.32
C PRO A 127 -0.08 15.04 11.61
N GLY A 128 -0.61 14.45 10.52
CA GLY A 128 -1.64 13.42 10.59
C GLY A 128 -1.07 11.99 10.76
N LEU A 129 -1.97 11.01 10.65
CA LEU A 129 -1.61 9.59 10.75
C LEU A 129 -0.64 9.15 9.64
N LEU A 130 -0.70 9.77 8.45
CA LEU A 130 0.26 9.49 7.37
C LEU A 130 1.70 9.87 7.76
N ALA A 131 1.89 10.96 8.49
CA ALA A 131 3.19 11.32 9.04
C ALA A 131 3.65 10.33 10.12
N GLU A 132 2.75 9.90 11.00
CA GLU A 132 3.03 8.89 12.03
C GLU A 132 3.39 7.54 11.42
N ALA A 133 2.74 7.16 10.31
CA ALA A 133 2.95 5.92 9.59
C ALA A 133 4.24 5.90 8.76
N ASN A 134 4.87 7.07 8.54
CA ASN A 134 6.10 7.12 7.74
C ASN A 134 7.14 6.12 8.23
N ARG A 135 7.69 5.31 7.31
CA ARG A 135 8.64 4.21 7.54
C ARG A 135 8.12 3.12 8.50
N SER A 136 6.79 2.98 8.59
CA SER A 136 6.07 2.01 9.45
C SER A 136 5.00 1.28 8.62
N ILE A 137 4.04 0.65 9.29
CA ILE A 137 2.90 0.01 8.62
C ILE A 137 1.65 0.85 8.90
N LEU A 138 0.94 1.26 7.85
CA LEU A 138 -0.41 1.80 7.96
C LEU A 138 -1.39 0.65 7.78
N TYR A 139 -2.18 0.38 8.80
CA TYR A 139 -3.20 -0.65 8.80
C TYR A 139 -4.60 -0.02 8.75
N VAL A 140 -5.34 -0.38 7.74
CA VAL A 140 -6.72 0.06 7.52
C VAL A 140 -7.64 -1.14 7.64
N ASP A 141 -8.44 -1.18 8.70
CA ASP A 141 -9.42 -2.25 8.90
C ASP A 141 -10.71 -1.89 8.17
N GLU A 142 -11.28 -2.85 7.45
CA GLU A 142 -12.52 -2.66 6.68
C GLU A 142 -12.45 -1.43 5.76
N VAL A 143 -11.45 -1.39 4.88
CA VAL A 143 -11.17 -0.24 3.99
C VAL A 143 -12.34 0.12 3.09
N ASN A 144 -13.23 -0.85 2.79
CA ASN A 144 -14.46 -0.66 2.03
C ASN A 144 -15.53 0.17 2.76
N LEU A 145 -15.39 0.38 4.07
CA LEU A 145 -16.30 1.20 4.88
C LEU A 145 -15.81 2.64 5.07
N LEU A 146 -14.62 2.96 4.58
CA LEU A 146 -14.10 4.33 4.61
C LEU A 146 -14.69 5.17 3.48
N ASP A 147 -14.75 6.47 3.70
CA ASP A 147 -15.06 7.43 2.64
C ASP A 147 -14.02 7.33 1.52
N ASP A 148 -14.47 7.25 0.27
CA ASP A 148 -13.59 7.13 -0.91
C ASP A 148 -12.50 8.20 -0.95
N HIS A 149 -12.82 9.42 -0.56
CA HIS A 149 -11.85 10.52 -0.51
C HIS A 149 -10.69 10.23 0.46
N ILE A 150 -10.98 9.62 1.60
CA ILE A 150 -9.96 9.21 2.58
C ILE A 150 -9.10 8.08 2.01
N VAL A 151 -9.73 7.12 1.33
CA VAL A 151 -9.00 6.02 0.66
C VAL A 151 -8.09 6.58 -0.43
N ASP A 152 -8.56 7.53 -1.24
CA ASP A 152 -7.77 8.20 -2.27
C ASP A 152 -6.52 8.87 -1.68
N ILE A 153 -6.66 9.66 -0.62
CA ILE A 153 -5.53 10.33 0.06
C ILE A 153 -4.48 9.31 0.51
N ILE A 154 -4.92 8.19 1.11
CA ILE A 154 -4.03 7.14 1.59
C ILE A 154 -3.28 6.49 0.43
N LEU A 155 -3.99 6.13 -0.65
CA LEU A 155 -3.43 5.45 -1.80
C LEU A 155 -2.48 6.36 -2.59
N ASP A 156 -2.79 7.66 -2.69
CA ASP A 156 -1.90 8.63 -3.32
C ASP A 156 -0.60 8.82 -2.52
N ALA A 157 -0.70 8.90 -1.19
CA ALA A 157 0.47 8.95 -0.32
C ALA A 157 1.30 7.66 -0.39
N ALA A 158 0.66 6.48 -0.44
CA ALA A 158 1.34 5.20 -0.59
C ALA A 158 2.08 5.08 -1.93
N ALA A 159 1.51 5.62 -3.01
CA ALA A 159 2.10 5.59 -4.34
C ALA A 159 3.26 6.59 -4.50
N SER A 160 3.09 7.83 -4.01
CA SER A 160 4.10 8.89 -4.13
C SER A 160 5.21 8.80 -3.08
N GLY A 161 4.94 8.18 -1.92
CA GLY A 161 5.82 8.19 -0.75
C GLY A 161 5.83 9.53 0.00
N GLU A 162 4.92 10.43 -0.34
CA GLU A 162 4.80 11.77 0.21
C GLU A 162 3.34 12.14 0.44
N ASN A 163 3.09 12.97 1.45
CA ASN A 163 1.79 13.58 1.66
C ASN A 163 1.90 15.09 1.48
N ARG A 164 0.96 15.66 0.72
CA ARG A 164 0.87 17.10 0.48
C ARG A 164 -0.45 17.61 1.04
N ILE A 165 -0.37 18.66 1.85
CA ILE A 165 -1.51 19.35 2.44
C ILE A 165 -1.56 20.74 1.82
N GLU A 166 -2.63 21.05 1.10
CA GLU A 166 -2.85 22.37 0.50
C GLU A 166 -4.17 22.94 1.04
N ARG A 167 -4.08 23.88 1.97
CA ARG A 167 -5.25 24.51 2.59
C ARG A 167 -4.98 25.98 2.90
N GLU A 168 -5.96 26.82 2.63
CA GLU A 168 -5.95 28.26 2.96
C GLU A 168 -4.65 28.99 2.54
N GLY A 169 -4.11 28.63 1.36
CA GLY A 169 -2.86 29.21 0.85
C GLY A 169 -1.59 28.71 1.54
N ILE A 170 -1.69 27.65 2.35
CA ILE A 170 -0.53 26.95 2.91
C ILE A 170 -0.34 25.64 2.14
N SER A 171 0.85 25.44 1.57
CA SER A 171 1.28 24.16 1.04
C SER A 171 2.35 23.58 1.95
N PHE A 172 2.09 22.38 2.46
CA PHE A 172 3.02 21.65 3.32
C PHE A 172 3.20 20.22 2.79
N LYS A 173 4.45 19.79 2.75
CA LYS A 173 4.83 18.48 2.24
C LYS A 173 5.68 17.72 3.25
N HIS A 174 5.36 16.47 3.47
CA HIS A 174 6.16 15.59 4.33
C HIS A 174 6.27 14.18 3.76
N PRO A 175 7.34 13.43 4.10
CA PRO A 175 7.46 12.03 3.70
C PRO A 175 6.35 11.18 4.33
N ALA A 176 5.79 10.27 3.54
CA ALA A 176 4.74 9.34 3.92
C ALA A 176 4.96 7.98 3.23
N SER A 177 6.18 7.46 3.33
CA SER A 177 6.54 6.14 2.78
C SER A 177 6.26 5.06 3.81
N PHE A 178 5.22 4.27 3.62
CA PHE A 178 4.78 3.23 4.56
C PHE A 178 4.37 1.96 3.82
N ILE A 179 4.31 0.84 4.53
CA ILE A 179 3.67 -0.39 4.04
C ILE A 179 2.18 -0.25 4.31
N LEU A 180 1.37 -0.19 3.23
CA LEU A 180 -0.08 -0.16 3.36
C LEU A 180 -0.61 -1.60 3.48
N ALA A 181 -1.43 -1.86 4.50
CA ALA A 181 -2.17 -3.10 4.65
C ALA A 181 -3.65 -2.77 4.91
N GLY A 182 -4.48 -2.95 3.90
CA GLY A 182 -5.93 -2.83 3.99
C GLY A 182 -6.59 -4.18 4.17
N THR A 183 -7.64 -4.26 5.00
CA THR A 183 -8.50 -5.44 5.07
C THR A 183 -9.87 -5.11 4.51
N MET A 184 -10.54 -6.11 3.97
CA MET A 184 -11.91 -6.01 3.46
C MET A 184 -12.66 -7.30 3.74
N ASN A 185 -13.92 -7.19 4.16
CA ASN A 185 -14.87 -8.30 4.14
C ASN A 185 -15.78 -8.11 2.92
N PRO A 186 -15.75 -9.02 1.93
CA PRO A 186 -16.60 -8.91 0.74
C PRO A 186 -18.10 -8.86 1.03
N GLU A 187 -18.56 -9.44 2.17
CA GLU A 187 -19.96 -9.43 2.58
C GLU A 187 -20.45 -8.03 2.99
N GLU A 188 -19.53 -7.14 3.40
CA GLU A 188 -19.84 -5.77 3.85
C GLU A 188 -19.77 -4.73 2.72
N GLY A 189 -19.57 -5.19 1.49
CA GLY A 189 -19.47 -4.36 0.28
C GLY A 189 -18.08 -4.42 -0.36
N GLU A 190 -18.01 -3.89 -1.56
CA GLU A 190 -16.78 -3.87 -2.36
C GLU A 190 -16.21 -2.45 -2.49
N LEU A 191 -14.90 -2.37 -2.64
CA LEU A 191 -14.24 -1.14 -3.05
C LEU A 191 -14.54 -0.84 -4.52
N ARG A 192 -14.64 0.43 -4.85
CA ARG A 192 -14.73 0.86 -6.25
C ARG A 192 -13.52 0.33 -7.05
N PRO A 193 -13.73 -0.11 -8.30
CA PRO A 193 -12.66 -0.68 -9.12
C PRO A 193 -11.43 0.22 -9.26
N GLN A 194 -11.64 1.55 -9.27
CA GLN A 194 -10.57 2.54 -9.34
C GLN A 194 -9.68 2.56 -8.09
N LEU A 195 -10.25 2.29 -6.92
CA LEU A 195 -9.51 2.19 -5.65
C LEU A 195 -8.83 0.83 -5.52
N LEU A 196 -9.51 -0.24 -5.96
CA LEU A 196 -8.94 -1.58 -5.99
C LEU A 196 -7.66 -1.64 -6.81
N ASP A 197 -7.65 -1.05 -8.02
CA ASP A 197 -6.47 -1.05 -8.89
C ASP A 197 -5.25 -0.36 -8.26
N ARG A 198 -5.47 0.54 -7.31
CA ARG A 198 -4.37 1.25 -6.63
C ARG A 198 -3.63 0.40 -5.59
N PHE A 199 -4.25 -0.65 -5.04
CA PHE A 199 -3.51 -1.62 -4.23
C PHE A 199 -2.56 -2.43 -5.08
N GLY A 200 -1.34 -2.65 -4.60
CA GLY A 200 -0.34 -3.44 -5.32
C GLY A 200 -0.73 -4.91 -5.40
N LEU A 201 -0.97 -5.52 -4.25
CA LEU A 201 -1.34 -6.94 -4.12
C LEU A 201 -2.73 -7.10 -3.52
N CYS A 202 -3.40 -8.19 -3.90
CA CYS A 202 -4.61 -8.65 -3.26
C CYS A 202 -4.47 -10.13 -2.90
N VAL A 203 -4.91 -10.50 -1.69
CA VAL A 203 -4.91 -11.87 -1.19
C VAL A 203 -6.25 -12.20 -0.59
N ASP A 204 -6.81 -13.31 -1.05
CA ASP A 204 -8.00 -13.89 -0.44
C ASP A 204 -7.59 -14.79 0.72
N VAL A 205 -8.21 -14.57 1.87
CA VAL A 205 -7.97 -15.27 3.13
C VAL A 205 -9.26 -15.92 3.58
N ALA A 206 -9.29 -17.24 3.56
CA ALA A 206 -10.40 -18.06 4.06
C ALA A 206 -10.05 -18.65 5.44
N GLY A 207 -11.06 -19.07 6.17
CA GLY A 207 -10.86 -19.91 7.35
C GLY A 207 -10.23 -21.25 6.98
N GLU A 208 -9.38 -21.79 7.84
CA GLU A 208 -8.80 -23.12 7.63
C GLU A 208 -9.91 -24.18 7.56
N THR A 209 -9.89 -24.99 6.53
CA THR A 209 -10.86 -26.10 6.33
C THR A 209 -10.30 -27.43 6.80
N ASP A 210 -8.98 -27.57 6.81
CA ASP A 210 -8.30 -28.75 7.28
C ASP A 210 -8.42 -28.88 8.81
N THR A 211 -8.93 -30.03 9.26
CA THR A 211 -9.19 -30.32 10.67
C THR A 211 -7.90 -30.31 11.50
N GLU A 212 -6.79 -30.83 10.96
CA GLU A 212 -5.50 -30.87 11.67
C GLU A 212 -4.96 -29.45 11.90
N GLN A 213 -5.01 -28.60 10.87
CA GLN A 213 -4.60 -27.21 10.98
C GLN A 213 -5.50 -26.42 11.95
N ARG A 214 -6.79 -26.70 11.99
CA ARG A 214 -7.72 -26.09 12.96
C ARG A 214 -7.39 -26.49 14.40
N ILE A 215 -7.08 -27.77 14.63
CA ILE A 215 -6.64 -28.24 15.96
C ILE A 215 -5.34 -27.55 16.33
N GLU A 216 -4.36 -27.52 15.45
CA GLU A 216 -3.09 -26.85 15.69
C GLU A 216 -3.26 -25.35 16.01
N LEU A 217 -4.17 -24.66 15.31
CA LEU A 217 -4.50 -23.27 15.61
C LEU A 217 -5.04 -23.09 17.03
N MET A 218 -5.96 -23.96 17.45
CA MET A 218 -6.52 -23.93 18.80
C MET A 218 -5.45 -24.19 19.87
N GLU A 219 -4.63 -25.23 19.70
CA GLU A 219 -3.55 -25.59 20.62
C GLU A 219 -2.49 -24.48 20.74
N ARG A 220 -2.08 -23.90 19.60
CA ARG A 220 -1.14 -22.78 19.57
C ARG A 220 -1.72 -21.55 20.26
N ARG A 221 -3.00 -21.29 20.07
CA ARG A 221 -3.69 -20.16 20.71
C ARG A 221 -3.78 -20.35 22.21
N GLU A 222 -4.20 -21.52 22.67
CA GLU A 222 -4.24 -21.86 24.09
C GLU A 222 -2.86 -21.75 24.73
N SER A 223 -1.83 -22.33 24.13
CA SER A 223 -0.45 -22.27 24.60
C SER A 223 0.07 -20.83 24.72
N PHE A 224 -0.28 -19.95 23.75
CA PHE A 224 0.07 -18.53 23.79
C PHE A 224 -0.60 -17.78 24.94
N ASP A 225 -1.86 -18.11 25.24
CA ASP A 225 -2.61 -17.45 26.31
C ASP A 225 -2.16 -17.94 27.70
N LEU A 226 -1.87 -19.25 27.85
CA LEU A 226 -1.42 -19.86 29.11
C LEU A 226 0.04 -19.52 29.48
N ASP A 227 0.97 -19.68 28.51
CA ASP A 227 2.39 -19.39 28.72
C ASP A 227 2.96 -18.52 27.57
N PHE A 228 2.70 -17.24 27.66
CA PHE A 228 3.23 -16.28 26.69
C PHE A 228 4.76 -16.33 26.55
N LYS A 229 5.49 -16.45 27.67
CA LYS A 229 6.97 -16.42 27.64
C LYS A 229 7.57 -17.67 27.02
N GLY A 230 7.07 -18.85 27.40
CA GLY A 230 7.47 -20.11 26.79
C GLY A 230 7.12 -20.20 25.32
N PHE A 231 5.91 -19.76 24.95
CA PHE A 231 5.47 -19.71 23.58
C PHE A 231 6.38 -18.82 22.72
N MET A 232 6.69 -17.60 23.16
CA MET A 232 7.62 -16.71 22.46
C MET A 232 9.02 -17.29 22.32
N LYS A 233 9.50 -18.04 23.34
CA LYS A 233 10.81 -18.71 23.29
C LYS A 233 10.82 -19.83 22.26
N ARG A 234 9.73 -20.60 22.13
CA ARG A 234 9.57 -21.70 21.17
C ARG A 234 9.74 -21.22 19.72
N PHE A 235 9.13 -20.09 19.35
CA PHE A 235 9.17 -19.55 18.00
C PHE A 235 10.26 -18.49 17.76
N LYS A 236 11.17 -18.30 18.72
CA LYS A 236 12.21 -17.27 18.65
C LYS A 236 13.18 -17.50 17.49
N LYS A 237 13.56 -18.76 17.23
CA LYS A 237 14.53 -19.12 16.19
C LYS A 237 13.95 -18.87 14.79
N GLU A 238 12.74 -19.34 14.54
CA GLU A 238 12.05 -19.19 13.27
C GLU A 238 11.76 -17.72 12.96
N ASN A 239 11.28 -16.96 13.93
CA ASN A 239 11.09 -15.52 13.79
C ASN A 239 12.39 -14.78 13.51
N HIS A 240 13.50 -15.21 14.10
CA HIS A 240 14.83 -14.63 13.82
C HIS A 240 15.25 -14.92 12.39
N GLN A 241 15.05 -16.14 11.89
CA GLN A 241 15.34 -16.51 10.50
C GLN A 241 14.55 -15.64 9.51
N VAL A 242 13.23 -15.48 9.72
CA VAL A 242 12.41 -14.61 8.87
C VAL A 242 12.89 -13.16 8.90
N LYS A 243 13.27 -12.66 10.08
CA LYS A 243 13.81 -11.30 10.22
C LYS A 243 15.11 -11.12 9.41
N GLU A 244 16.03 -12.08 9.52
CA GLU A 244 17.29 -12.06 8.77
C GLU A 244 17.05 -12.19 7.27
N GLN A 245 16.11 -13.05 6.86
CA GLN A 245 15.70 -13.20 5.47
C GLN A 245 15.17 -11.87 4.89
N ILE A 246 14.30 -11.15 5.61
CA ILE A 246 13.81 -9.83 5.17
C ILE A 246 14.98 -8.84 5.03
N ALA A 247 15.91 -8.83 5.98
CA ALA A 247 17.04 -7.90 5.94
C ALA A 247 17.95 -8.18 4.74
N ALA A 248 18.33 -9.45 4.53
CA ALA A 248 19.13 -9.89 3.39
C ALA A 248 18.43 -9.63 2.06
N ALA A 249 17.11 -9.90 1.97
CA ALA A 249 16.31 -9.64 0.78
C ALA A 249 16.26 -8.15 0.41
N ARG A 250 16.17 -7.24 1.38
CA ARG A 250 16.20 -5.79 1.14
C ARG A 250 17.52 -5.31 0.54
N GLU A 251 18.63 -5.87 0.99
CA GLU A 251 19.96 -5.57 0.41
C GLU A 251 20.10 -6.19 -0.99
N CYS A 252 19.69 -7.44 -1.16
CA CYS A 252 19.69 -8.15 -2.45
C CYS A 252 18.87 -7.42 -3.50
N LEU A 253 17.68 -6.89 -3.13
CA LEU A 253 16.72 -6.23 -4.03
C LEU A 253 17.36 -5.12 -4.88
N ARG A 254 18.34 -4.41 -4.34
CA ARG A 254 19.05 -3.33 -5.05
C ARG A 254 19.76 -3.83 -6.31
N GLY A 255 20.22 -5.09 -6.30
CA GLY A 255 20.93 -5.73 -7.41
C GLY A 255 20.03 -6.58 -8.33
N VAL A 256 18.77 -6.85 -7.96
CA VAL A 256 17.90 -7.73 -8.74
C VAL A 256 17.51 -7.08 -10.07
N ARG A 257 17.70 -7.83 -11.15
CA ARG A 257 17.36 -7.41 -12.52
C ARG A 257 16.18 -8.22 -13.05
N CYS A 258 15.34 -7.58 -13.85
CA CYS A 258 14.32 -8.24 -14.64
C CYS A 258 14.72 -8.14 -16.13
N PRO A 259 15.11 -9.26 -16.79
CA PRO A 259 15.48 -9.28 -18.20
C PRO A 259 14.35 -8.81 -19.12
N LYS A 260 14.71 -8.25 -20.29
CA LYS A 260 13.73 -7.71 -21.23
C LYS A 260 12.68 -8.73 -21.68
N HIS A 261 13.08 -9.98 -21.95
CA HIS A 261 12.14 -11.03 -22.36
C HIS A 261 11.10 -11.35 -21.29
N LEU A 262 11.45 -11.25 -20.01
CA LEU A 262 10.49 -11.43 -18.91
C LEU A 262 9.53 -10.24 -18.75
N ARG A 263 9.99 -9.00 -19.05
CA ARG A 263 9.09 -7.84 -19.15
C ARG A 263 8.08 -8.01 -20.28
N THR A 264 8.52 -8.55 -21.43
CA THR A 264 7.60 -8.89 -22.53
C THR A 264 6.58 -9.93 -22.05
N PHE A 265 7.02 -10.98 -21.37
CA PHE A 265 6.13 -12.00 -20.81
C PHE A 265 5.13 -11.43 -19.80
N ILE A 266 5.55 -10.51 -18.90
CA ILE A 266 4.67 -9.81 -17.97
C ILE A 266 3.58 -9.04 -18.74
N SER A 267 3.98 -8.27 -19.75
CA SER A 267 3.04 -7.47 -20.54
C SER A 267 2.04 -8.34 -21.31
N GLU A 268 2.49 -9.45 -21.91
CA GLU A 268 1.62 -10.43 -22.55
C GLU A 268 0.64 -11.07 -21.57
N LEU A 269 1.12 -11.40 -20.37
CA LEU A 269 0.29 -11.98 -19.31
C LEU A 269 -0.79 -11.00 -18.86
N CYS A 270 -0.46 -9.73 -18.66
CA CYS A 270 -1.42 -8.68 -18.30
C CYS A 270 -2.45 -8.46 -19.42
N THR A 271 -2.01 -8.44 -20.68
CA THR A 271 -2.89 -8.29 -21.84
C THR A 271 -3.86 -9.47 -21.98
N LYS A 272 -3.37 -10.71 -21.84
CA LYS A 272 -4.21 -11.93 -21.88
C LYS A 272 -5.27 -11.96 -20.78
N ASN A 273 -4.98 -11.37 -19.63
CA ASN A 273 -5.92 -11.26 -18.51
C ASN A 273 -6.79 -9.99 -18.56
N LEU A 274 -6.84 -9.29 -19.69
CA LEU A 274 -7.67 -8.11 -19.93
C LEU A 274 -7.50 -7.02 -18.86
N VAL A 275 -6.28 -6.88 -18.32
CA VAL A 275 -5.98 -5.88 -17.30
C VAL A 275 -5.96 -4.48 -17.93
N ALA A 276 -6.68 -3.55 -17.33
CA ALA A 276 -6.69 -2.17 -17.77
C ALA A 276 -5.43 -1.41 -17.31
N GLY A 277 -4.82 -0.67 -18.25
CA GLY A 277 -3.67 0.19 -17.95
C GLY A 277 -2.36 -0.59 -17.73
N HIS A 278 -1.31 0.13 -17.33
CA HIS A 278 0.06 -0.41 -17.22
C HIS A 278 0.52 -0.60 -15.76
N ARG A 279 -0.37 -0.35 -14.78
CA ARG A 279 0.00 -0.45 -13.37
C ARG A 279 0.32 -1.88 -12.96
N ALA A 280 -0.44 -2.84 -13.48
CA ALA A 280 -0.22 -4.26 -13.21
C ALA A 280 1.17 -4.73 -13.68
N ASP A 281 1.62 -4.29 -14.85
CA ASP A 281 2.94 -4.62 -15.38
C ASP A 281 4.05 -4.18 -14.42
N LEU A 282 3.96 -2.92 -13.95
CA LEU A 282 4.93 -2.36 -13.02
C LEU A 282 4.90 -3.08 -11.66
N VAL A 283 3.71 -3.34 -11.12
CA VAL A 283 3.54 -4.05 -9.85
C VAL A 283 4.04 -5.49 -9.97
N MET A 284 3.76 -6.16 -11.08
CA MET A 284 4.22 -7.52 -11.35
C MET A 284 5.75 -7.59 -11.35
N GLU A 285 6.42 -6.67 -12.08
CA GLU A 285 7.89 -6.59 -12.09
C GLU A 285 8.44 -6.33 -10.68
N GLN A 286 7.88 -5.36 -9.94
CA GLN A 286 8.33 -5.03 -8.59
C GLN A 286 8.13 -6.20 -7.62
N THR A 287 7.05 -6.95 -7.77
CA THR A 287 6.72 -8.09 -6.92
C THR A 287 7.61 -9.29 -7.24
N ALA A 288 7.84 -9.59 -8.53
CA ALA A 288 8.75 -10.65 -8.97
C ALA A 288 10.19 -10.37 -8.52
N ARG A 289 10.65 -9.12 -8.60
CA ARG A 289 11.96 -8.71 -8.08
C ARG A 289 12.04 -8.88 -6.57
N ALA A 290 10.98 -8.57 -5.83
CA ALA A 290 10.94 -8.78 -4.39
C ALA A 290 10.97 -10.27 -4.03
N TYR A 291 10.30 -11.12 -4.82
CA TYR A 291 10.33 -12.56 -4.63
C TYR A 291 11.71 -13.14 -4.93
N ALA A 292 12.34 -12.78 -6.06
CA ALA A 292 13.71 -13.19 -6.37
C ALA A 292 14.70 -12.76 -5.26
N ALA A 293 14.53 -11.53 -4.72
CA ALA A 293 15.33 -11.04 -3.61
C ALA A 293 15.11 -11.84 -2.32
N LEU A 294 13.87 -12.27 -2.03
CA LEU A 294 13.54 -13.10 -0.88
C LEU A 294 14.22 -14.48 -0.94
N GLU A 295 14.42 -14.97 -2.17
CA GLU A 295 15.19 -16.19 -2.49
C GLU A 295 16.69 -15.90 -2.69
N LEU A 296 17.16 -14.68 -2.38
CA LEU A 296 18.55 -14.22 -2.51
C LEU A 296 19.12 -14.39 -3.92
N ARG A 297 18.29 -14.25 -4.95
CA ARG A 297 18.69 -14.28 -6.36
C ARG A 297 18.74 -12.87 -6.94
N PHE A 298 19.68 -12.64 -7.85
CA PHE A 298 19.89 -11.34 -8.50
C PHE A 298 19.18 -11.20 -9.86
N GLU A 299 18.47 -12.23 -10.27
CA GLU A 299 17.73 -12.23 -11.53
C GLU A 299 16.36 -12.89 -11.34
N VAL A 300 15.33 -12.25 -11.92
CA VAL A 300 13.95 -12.75 -11.94
C VAL A 300 13.87 -13.93 -12.90
N THR A 301 13.02 -14.92 -12.57
CA THR A 301 12.71 -16.07 -13.42
C THR A 301 11.23 -16.09 -13.80
N MET A 302 10.84 -16.95 -14.75
CA MET A 302 9.43 -17.15 -15.11
C MET A 302 8.62 -17.71 -13.94
N ASP A 303 9.21 -18.59 -13.14
CA ASP A 303 8.56 -19.17 -11.96
C ASP A 303 8.24 -18.10 -10.90
N ASP A 304 9.10 -17.08 -10.76
CA ASP A 304 8.83 -15.96 -9.87
C ASP A 304 7.59 -15.19 -10.30
N ILE A 305 7.47 -14.92 -11.61
CA ILE A 305 6.31 -14.24 -12.18
C ILE A 305 5.06 -15.08 -11.97
N ALA A 306 5.12 -16.38 -12.27
CA ALA A 306 4.00 -17.31 -12.07
C ALA A 306 3.56 -17.37 -10.60
N LYS A 307 4.51 -17.35 -9.67
CA LYS A 307 4.24 -17.38 -8.22
C LYS A 307 3.55 -16.11 -7.71
N VAL A 308 3.90 -14.94 -8.25
CA VAL A 308 3.35 -13.66 -7.77
C VAL A 308 2.14 -13.16 -8.57
N ALA A 309 1.93 -13.67 -9.78
CA ALA A 309 0.84 -13.29 -10.66
C ALA A 309 -0.55 -13.36 -9.99
N PRO A 310 -0.89 -14.42 -9.23
CA PRO A 310 -2.18 -14.47 -8.54
C PRO A 310 -2.43 -13.27 -7.62
N PHE A 311 -1.42 -12.79 -6.91
CA PHE A 311 -1.57 -11.66 -6.00
C PHE A 311 -1.76 -10.33 -6.72
N VAL A 312 -1.15 -10.18 -7.89
CA VAL A 312 -1.23 -8.94 -8.68
C VAL A 312 -2.51 -8.89 -9.50
N LEU A 313 -2.97 -10.03 -10.02
CA LEU A 313 -4.09 -10.12 -10.94
C LEU A 313 -5.45 -10.30 -10.25
N ALA A 314 -5.50 -10.80 -9.00
CA ALA A 314 -6.73 -11.17 -8.28
C ALA A 314 -7.84 -10.10 -8.27
N HIS A 315 -7.48 -8.83 -8.36
CA HIS A 315 -8.42 -7.71 -8.31
C HIS A 315 -8.41 -6.85 -9.58
N ARG A 316 -7.73 -7.30 -10.63
CA ARG A 316 -7.52 -6.55 -11.88
C ARG A 316 -8.07 -7.24 -13.13
N THR A 317 -8.31 -8.55 -13.07
CA THR A 317 -8.94 -9.29 -14.16
C THR A 317 -10.38 -8.80 -14.35
N ARG A 318 -10.74 -8.45 -15.57
CA ARG A 318 -12.12 -8.13 -15.93
C ARG A 318 -12.75 -9.35 -16.60
N ASP A 319 -13.99 -9.64 -16.25
CA ASP A 319 -14.81 -10.52 -17.07
C ASP A 319 -14.91 -9.91 -18.48
N ALA A 320 -14.74 -10.76 -19.49
CA ALA A 320 -14.68 -10.34 -20.89
C ALA A 320 -16.06 -9.84 -21.36
N GLN A 321 -16.46 -8.65 -20.92
CA GLN A 321 -17.48 -7.88 -21.63
C GLN A 321 -16.75 -7.01 -22.67
N PRO A 322 -17.07 -7.18 -23.97
CA PRO A 322 -16.54 -6.29 -24.98
C PRO A 322 -16.93 -4.84 -24.61
N PRO A 323 -16.02 -3.86 -24.85
CA PRO A 323 -16.37 -2.46 -24.66
C PRO A 323 -17.62 -2.16 -25.49
N PRO A 324 -18.55 -1.33 -24.96
CA PRO A 324 -19.70 -0.89 -25.75
C PRO A 324 -19.17 -0.30 -27.07
N PRO A 325 -19.84 -0.57 -28.19
CA PRO A 325 -19.39 -0.03 -29.48
C PRO A 325 -19.25 1.48 -29.33
N GLN A 326 -18.08 1.97 -29.67
CA GLN A 326 -17.85 3.42 -29.80
C GLN A 326 -18.79 3.87 -30.91
N ASP A 327 -19.81 4.67 -30.56
CA ASP A 327 -20.58 5.42 -31.56
C ASP A 327 -19.58 6.23 -32.38
N GLN A 328 -19.28 5.69 -33.54
CA GLN A 328 -18.70 6.48 -34.61
C GLN A 328 -19.81 7.45 -35.00
N SER A 329 -19.82 8.61 -34.38
CA SER A 329 -20.55 9.76 -34.90
C SER A 329 -20.03 10.01 -36.32
N GLU A 330 -20.80 9.56 -37.30
CA GLU A 330 -20.61 9.90 -38.69
C GLU A 330 -20.51 11.42 -38.81
N GLU A 331 -19.32 11.91 -39.14
CA GLU A 331 -19.13 13.22 -39.68
C GLU A 331 -19.91 13.26 -41.01
N LYS A 332 -21.05 13.91 -41.00
CA LYS A 332 -21.75 14.27 -42.22
C LYS A 332 -20.89 15.30 -42.99
N PRO A 333 -20.62 15.09 -44.27
CA PRO A 333 -19.97 16.10 -45.10
C PRO A 333 -20.86 17.35 -45.17
N SER A 334 -20.28 18.50 -44.92
CA SER A 334 -20.87 19.79 -45.18
C SER A 334 -21.06 19.94 -46.69
N GLU A 335 -22.29 19.90 -47.18
CA GLU A 335 -22.64 20.33 -48.54
C GLU A 335 -22.48 21.85 -48.63
N ASP A 336 -21.53 22.27 -49.46
CA ASP A 336 -21.44 23.61 -50.01
C ASP A 336 -22.69 23.93 -50.80
N MET A 337 -23.50 24.87 -50.35
CA MET A 337 -24.47 25.57 -51.16
C MET A 337 -23.92 26.93 -51.55
N ASN A 338 -23.34 26.98 -52.76
CA ASN A 338 -23.33 28.18 -53.57
C ASN A 338 -24.76 28.48 -54.03
N GLU A 339 -25.26 29.64 -53.73
CA GLU A 339 -26.33 30.24 -54.48
C GLU A 339 -26.03 31.74 -54.76
N ASP A 340 -25.91 31.97 -56.05
CA ASP A 340 -25.76 33.23 -56.72
C ASP A 340 -26.93 34.20 -56.48
N THR A 341 -26.53 35.44 -56.41
CA THR A 341 -27.20 36.68 -56.87
C THR A 341 -28.59 36.59 -57.54
N ASN A 342 -29.54 37.40 -57.06
CA ASN A 342 -30.16 38.39 -57.98
C ASN A 342 -30.89 39.51 -57.22
N GLU A 343 -30.70 40.66 -57.80
CA GLU A 343 -31.32 41.94 -57.54
C GLU A 343 -32.84 41.95 -57.67
N ASN A 344 -33.52 42.82 -56.97
CA ASN A 344 -34.32 43.93 -57.47
C ASN A 344 -35.22 44.54 -56.40
N GLU A 345 -34.95 45.77 -56.10
CA GLU A 345 -35.76 46.97 -56.35
C GLU A 345 -37.20 47.05 -55.82
N GLN A 346 -37.41 48.20 -55.18
CA GLN A 346 -38.64 49.03 -55.14
C GLN A 346 -39.62 48.66 -53.98
N ASP A 347 -40.12 49.53 -53.22
CA ASP A 347 -40.37 50.97 -53.21
C ASP A 347 -41.05 51.31 -51.86
N GLN A 348 -40.84 52.49 -51.45
CA GLN A 348 -41.53 53.23 -50.39
C GLN A 348 -43.04 53.36 -50.67
N PRO A 349 -43.87 53.97 -49.81
CA PRO A 349 -43.53 55.00 -48.79
C PRO A 349 -43.75 54.58 -47.30
#